data_7b6eae9ba6217a6115901f151c6f2c68
#
_entry.id   7b6eae9ba6217a6115901f151c6f2c68
#
_cell.length_a   1.000
_cell.length_b   1.000
_cell.length_c   1.000
_cell.angle_alpha   90.00
_cell.angle_beta   90.00
_cell.angle_gamma   90.00
#
_symmetry.space_group_name_H-M   'P 1'
#
loop_
_entity.id
_entity.type
_entity.pdbx_description
1 polymer ?
#
loop_
_entity_poly.entity_id
_entity_poly.type
_entity_poly.pdbx_seq_one_letter_code
_entity_poly.pdbx_strand_id
1 'polypeptide(L)'
;ILYWYRIMSHLSISKKNEVSLQVRAEPHVYYELADQFTFEVPGAKFSPAYKKKFWDGKIRLFNTQTGEIYVGLLDRVVQFCKDHGYTYEFVESKYYGLPFEVNEGISKEGVKDYMTAISKYKPRSYQIDGVYDALRHNRKLLISPTASGKSLMIYSIVRYYVENKKNTLIVVPTTSLVEQMYKDFADYGWDVGSFCHKIYAGKERETESQVII
;
A
#
# COMPACT_ATOMS: atom_id res chain seq x y z
N ILE A 1 40.90 -30.26 1.83
CA ILE A 1 40.24 -28.94 1.77
C ILE A 1 38.88 -29.15 1.15
N LEU A 2 37.84 -29.36 1.97
CA LEU A 2 36.45 -29.46 1.54
C LEU A 2 35.94 -28.05 1.26
N TYR A 3 35.90 -27.66 -0.03
CA TYR A 3 35.13 -26.51 -0.46
C TYR A 3 33.64 -26.86 -0.26
N TRP A 4 33.02 -26.31 0.78
CA TRP A 4 31.56 -26.23 0.88
C TRP A 4 31.07 -25.32 -0.26
N TYR A 5 30.61 -25.91 -1.35
CA TYR A 5 29.76 -25.21 -2.29
C TYR A 5 28.50 -24.84 -1.51
N ARG A 6 28.45 -23.60 -1.03
CA ARG A 6 27.22 -23.02 -0.51
C ARG A 6 26.28 -22.93 -1.70
N ILE A 7 25.37 -23.88 -1.84
CA ILE A 7 24.29 -23.80 -2.82
C ILE A 7 23.58 -22.50 -2.48
N MET A 8 23.75 -21.48 -3.32
CA MET A 8 23.08 -20.20 -3.14
C MET A 8 21.63 -20.42 -3.51
N SER A 9 20.76 -20.38 -2.50
CA SER A 9 19.33 -20.52 -2.73
C SER A 9 18.81 -19.39 -3.62
N HIS A 10 17.84 -19.74 -4.44
CA HIS A 10 17.24 -18.84 -5.43
C HIS A 10 15.75 -18.65 -5.14
N LEU A 11 15.28 -17.41 -5.19
CA LEU A 11 13.88 -17.08 -5.02
C LEU A 11 13.30 -16.56 -6.34
N SER A 12 12.18 -17.14 -6.76
CA SER A 12 11.37 -16.60 -7.85
C SER A 12 10.16 -15.88 -7.26
N ILE A 13 10.00 -14.61 -7.57
CA ILE A 13 8.99 -13.73 -6.98
C ILE A 13 8.07 -13.22 -8.09
N SER A 14 6.78 -13.54 -8.00
CA SER A 14 5.77 -13.09 -8.97
C SER A 14 4.58 -12.42 -8.26
N LYS A 15 3.84 -11.58 -8.98
CA LYS A 15 2.60 -10.98 -8.51
C LYS A 15 1.45 -11.98 -8.68
N LYS A 16 0.87 -12.48 -7.59
CA LYS A 16 -0.27 -13.40 -7.64
C LYS A 16 -1.57 -12.64 -7.91
N ASN A 17 -1.75 -11.49 -7.26
CA ASN A 17 -2.85 -10.56 -7.42
C ASN A 17 -2.46 -9.18 -6.84
N GLU A 18 -3.39 -8.24 -6.78
CA GLU A 18 -3.12 -6.89 -6.23
C GLU A 18 -2.80 -6.86 -4.72
N VAL A 19 -2.98 -7.96 -4.02
CA VAL A 19 -2.74 -8.07 -2.57
C VAL A 19 -1.50 -8.89 -2.26
N SER A 20 -1.25 -9.97 -3.01
CA SER A 20 -0.27 -11.01 -2.65
C SER A 20 0.77 -11.22 -3.74
N LEU A 21 2.00 -11.46 -3.29
CA LEU A 21 3.08 -12.06 -4.07
C LEU A 21 3.05 -13.57 -3.89
N GLN A 22 3.54 -14.27 -4.90
CA GLN A 22 3.92 -15.67 -4.86
C GLN A 22 5.43 -15.76 -4.83
N VAL A 23 5.99 -16.28 -3.77
CA VAL A 23 7.40 -16.63 -3.65
C VAL A 23 7.56 -18.12 -3.88
N ARG A 24 8.54 -18.52 -4.70
CA ARG A 24 8.94 -19.91 -4.89
C ARG A 24 10.43 -20.02 -4.56
N ALA A 25 10.76 -20.92 -3.67
CA ALA A 25 12.12 -21.19 -3.20
C ALA A 25 12.20 -22.61 -2.62
N GLU A 26 13.38 -23.01 -2.20
CA GLU A 26 13.58 -24.26 -1.49
C GLU A 26 12.87 -24.26 -0.12
N PRO A 27 12.49 -25.45 0.42
CA PRO A 27 11.70 -25.53 1.64
C PRO A 27 12.31 -24.83 2.86
N HIS A 28 13.64 -24.88 3.02
CA HIS A 28 14.30 -24.20 4.16
C HIS A 28 14.14 -22.67 4.12
N VAL A 29 14.17 -22.08 2.92
CA VAL A 29 13.95 -20.64 2.74
C VAL A 29 12.53 -20.22 3.16
N TYR A 30 11.55 -21.09 2.99
CA TYR A 30 10.18 -20.83 3.47
C TYR A 30 10.11 -20.73 5.00
N TYR A 31 10.86 -21.55 5.72
CA TYR A 31 10.91 -21.46 7.19
C TYR A 31 11.63 -20.22 7.65
N GLU A 32 12.71 -19.83 6.98
CA GLU A 32 13.44 -18.59 7.28
C GLU A 32 12.60 -17.36 6.99
N LEU A 33 11.87 -17.32 5.85
CA LEU A 33 10.90 -16.26 5.56
C LEU A 33 9.78 -16.24 6.61
N ALA A 34 9.27 -17.39 7.02
CA ALA A 34 8.23 -17.44 8.04
C ALA A 34 8.72 -16.89 9.38
N ASP A 35 9.96 -17.18 9.77
CA ASP A 35 10.55 -16.64 10.99
C ASP A 35 10.74 -15.13 10.88
N GLN A 36 11.33 -14.65 9.79
CA GLN A 36 11.55 -13.23 9.52
C GLN A 36 10.25 -12.41 9.49
N PHE A 37 9.17 -12.98 8.97
CA PHE A 37 7.87 -12.32 8.80
C PHE A 37 6.82 -12.77 9.83
N THR A 38 7.27 -13.25 10.99
CA THR A 38 6.43 -13.54 12.16
C THR A 38 6.72 -12.54 13.27
N PHE A 39 5.68 -11.89 13.77
CA PHE A 39 5.79 -10.86 14.79
C PHE A 39 4.93 -11.20 16.01
N GLU A 40 5.50 -10.99 17.20
CA GLU A 40 4.72 -11.05 18.43
C GLU A 40 3.89 -9.79 18.60
N VAL A 41 2.61 -9.94 18.95
CA VAL A 41 1.72 -8.82 19.17
C VAL A 41 1.92 -8.29 20.59
N PRO A 42 2.33 -7.02 20.76
CA PRO A 42 2.45 -6.43 22.08
C PRO A 42 1.13 -6.53 22.86
N GLY A 43 1.21 -7.05 24.07
CA GLY A 43 0.02 -7.23 24.92
C GLY A 43 -0.88 -8.42 24.55
N ALA A 44 -0.50 -9.29 23.62
CA ALA A 44 -1.28 -10.47 23.21
C ALA A 44 -1.77 -11.32 24.41
N LYS A 45 -0.94 -11.46 25.44
CA LYS A 45 -1.26 -12.21 26.68
C LYS A 45 -2.50 -11.73 27.42
N PHE A 46 -2.94 -10.48 27.17
CA PHE A 46 -4.16 -9.93 27.77
C PHE A 46 -5.41 -10.21 26.93
N SER A 47 -5.24 -10.62 25.68
CA SER A 47 -6.34 -10.98 24.78
C SER A 47 -7.11 -12.22 25.25
N PRO A 48 -8.44 -12.25 25.18
CA PRO A 48 -9.23 -13.46 25.44
C PRO A 48 -8.85 -14.65 24.54
N ALA A 49 -8.51 -14.40 23.29
CA ALA A 49 -8.12 -15.45 22.33
C ALA A 49 -6.80 -16.13 22.74
N TYR A 50 -5.82 -15.36 23.22
CA TYR A 50 -4.58 -15.89 23.75
C TYR A 50 -4.80 -16.69 25.04
N LYS A 51 -5.57 -16.13 25.99
CA LYS A 51 -5.89 -16.81 27.26
C LYS A 51 -6.61 -18.13 27.07
N LYS A 52 -7.48 -18.21 26.06
CA LYS A 52 -8.21 -19.42 25.68
C LYS A 52 -7.42 -20.36 24.76
N LYS A 53 -6.15 -20.04 24.46
CA LYS A 53 -5.25 -20.80 23.56
C LYS A 53 -5.77 -20.98 22.13
N PHE A 54 -6.68 -20.11 21.66
CA PHE A 54 -7.13 -20.09 20.26
C PHE A 54 -6.14 -19.37 19.35
N TRP A 55 -5.23 -18.60 19.92
CA TRP A 55 -4.23 -17.83 19.22
C TRP A 55 -2.94 -17.78 20.04
N ASP A 56 -1.80 -17.88 19.39
CA ASP A 56 -0.47 -17.91 20.02
C ASP A 56 0.17 -16.53 20.24
N GLY A 57 -0.56 -15.45 19.94
CA GLY A 57 -0.07 -14.08 20.10
C GLY A 57 0.82 -13.60 18.95
N LYS A 58 0.93 -14.35 17.87
CA LYS A 58 1.79 -14.02 16.73
C LYS A 58 0.98 -13.70 15.47
N ILE A 59 1.49 -12.77 14.69
CA ILE A 59 1.02 -12.47 13.33
C ILE A 59 2.06 -13.01 12.37
N ARG A 60 1.62 -13.84 11.43
CA ARG A 60 2.43 -14.43 10.38
C ARG A 60 2.05 -13.81 9.05
N LEU A 61 3.00 -13.13 8.42
CA LEU A 61 2.78 -12.44 7.15
C LEU A 61 3.22 -13.26 5.93
N PHE A 62 3.99 -14.33 6.15
CA PHE A 62 4.36 -15.30 5.12
C PHE A 62 3.66 -16.64 5.37
N ASN A 63 3.05 -17.18 4.32
CA ASN A 63 2.39 -18.49 4.37
C ASN A 63 3.33 -19.56 3.83
N THR A 64 3.81 -20.45 4.70
CA THR A 64 4.74 -21.53 4.35
C THR A 64 4.15 -22.62 3.46
N GLN A 65 2.82 -22.79 3.46
CA GLN A 65 2.16 -23.80 2.63
C GLN A 65 1.98 -23.32 1.20
N THR A 66 1.63 -22.05 1.03
CA THR A 66 1.35 -21.47 -0.30
C THR A 66 2.51 -20.64 -0.85
N GLY A 67 3.48 -20.24 -0.03
CA GLY A 67 4.56 -19.33 -0.42
C GLY A 67 4.08 -17.90 -0.65
N GLU A 68 2.96 -17.51 -0.05
CA GLU A 68 2.37 -16.19 -0.25
C GLU A 68 2.80 -15.18 0.81
N ILE A 69 3.00 -13.95 0.37
CA ILE A 69 3.26 -12.79 1.22
C ILE A 69 2.58 -11.55 0.61
N TYR A 70 2.29 -10.55 1.42
CA TYR A 70 1.68 -9.32 0.92
C TYR A 70 2.61 -8.56 -0.03
N VAL A 71 2.06 -8.06 -1.14
CA VAL A 71 2.82 -7.34 -2.18
C VAL A 71 3.52 -6.09 -1.64
N GLY A 72 2.97 -5.43 -0.62
CA GLY A 72 3.60 -4.29 0.05
C GLY A 72 4.87 -4.62 0.84
N LEU A 73 5.22 -5.90 0.99
CA LEU A 73 6.44 -6.36 1.65
C LEU A 73 7.56 -6.74 0.67
N LEU A 74 7.39 -6.46 -0.63
CA LEU A 74 8.37 -6.82 -1.66
C LEU A 74 9.79 -6.35 -1.30
N ASP A 75 9.95 -5.08 -0.92
CA ASP A 75 11.26 -4.52 -0.54
C ASP A 75 11.90 -5.26 0.63
N ARG A 76 11.07 -5.73 1.58
CA ARG A 76 11.55 -6.51 2.73
C ARG A 76 11.96 -7.92 2.33
N VAL A 77 11.28 -8.54 1.37
CA VAL A 77 11.68 -9.84 0.80
C VAL A 77 12.99 -9.71 0.03
N VAL A 78 13.15 -8.65 -0.76
CA VAL A 78 14.40 -8.35 -1.47
C VAL A 78 15.53 -8.11 -0.47
N GLN A 79 15.28 -7.37 0.61
CA GLN A 79 16.28 -7.14 1.64
C GLN A 79 16.68 -8.46 2.35
N PHE A 80 15.71 -9.30 2.68
CA PHE A 80 15.95 -10.65 3.21
C PHE A 80 16.89 -11.46 2.30
N CYS A 81 16.65 -11.46 0.98
CA CYS A 81 17.53 -12.15 0.03
C CYS A 81 18.97 -11.62 0.10
N LYS A 82 19.13 -10.30 0.14
CA LYS A 82 20.45 -9.67 0.24
C LYS A 82 21.17 -10.03 1.54
N ASP A 83 20.47 -10.00 2.67
CA ASP A 83 21.02 -10.27 3.99
C ASP A 83 21.48 -11.74 4.14
N HIS A 84 20.81 -12.67 3.45
CA HIS A 84 21.14 -14.10 3.46
C HIS A 84 22.06 -14.52 2.30
N GLY A 85 22.38 -13.60 1.38
CA GLY A 85 23.18 -13.90 0.19
C GLY A 85 22.44 -14.79 -0.81
N TYR A 86 21.12 -14.72 -0.84
CA TYR A 86 20.28 -15.44 -1.81
C TYR A 86 20.14 -14.65 -3.10
N THR A 87 20.05 -15.37 -4.22
CA THR A 87 19.70 -14.77 -5.50
C THR A 87 18.18 -14.71 -5.64
N TYR A 88 17.69 -13.75 -6.41
CA TYR A 88 16.26 -13.66 -6.69
C TYR A 88 16.02 -13.15 -8.11
N GLU A 89 14.85 -13.48 -8.63
CA GLU A 89 14.35 -12.96 -9.90
C GLU A 89 12.89 -12.51 -9.75
N PHE A 90 12.49 -11.56 -10.57
CA PHE A 90 11.10 -11.16 -10.71
C PHE A 90 10.50 -11.81 -11.94
N VAL A 91 9.41 -12.57 -11.72
CA VAL A 91 8.70 -13.24 -12.80
C VAL A 91 7.42 -12.48 -13.09
N GLU A 92 7.24 -12.10 -14.34
CA GLU A 92 6.03 -11.42 -14.78
C GLU A 92 4.83 -12.37 -14.73
N SER A 93 3.77 -11.94 -14.06
CA SER A 93 2.50 -12.65 -14.02
C SER A 93 1.70 -12.36 -15.28
N LYS A 94 1.09 -13.37 -15.87
CA LYS A 94 0.26 -13.25 -17.09
C LYS A 94 -0.86 -12.20 -16.95
N TYR A 95 -1.43 -12.04 -15.76
CA TYR A 95 -2.59 -11.18 -15.53
C TYR A 95 -2.28 -9.93 -14.71
N TYR A 96 -1.20 -9.93 -13.94
CA TYR A 96 -0.91 -8.89 -12.97
C TYR A 96 0.43 -8.19 -13.18
N GLY A 97 1.16 -8.54 -14.24
CA GLY A 97 2.44 -7.94 -14.58
C GLY A 97 3.57 -8.26 -13.58
N LEU A 98 4.52 -7.36 -13.46
CA LEU A 98 5.64 -7.48 -12.53
C LEU A 98 5.22 -7.23 -11.08
N PRO A 99 5.97 -7.75 -10.09
CA PRO A 99 5.72 -7.53 -8.67
C PRO A 99 5.79 -6.07 -8.22
N PHE A 100 6.41 -5.22 -9.00
CA PHE A 100 6.54 -3.78 -8.76
C PHE A 100 6.07 -3.01 -9.98
N GLU A 101 5.55 -1.82 -9.74
CA GLU A 101 5.14 -0.89 -10.79
C GLU A 101 5.74 0.48 -10.47
N VAL A 102 6.39 1.08 -11.45
CA VAL A 102 6.90 2.45 -11.38
C VAL A 102 6.31 3.21 -12.56
N ASN A 103 5.54 4.26 -12.26
CA ASN A 103 5.04 5.14 -13.29
C ASN A 103 6.12 6.16 -13.67
N GLU A 104 6.90 5.84 -14.68
CA GLU A 104 8.02 6.68 -15.14
C GLU A 104 7.57 8.02 -15.74
N GLY A 105 6.30 8.12 -16.18
CA GLY A 105 5.73 9.36 -16.69
C GLY A 105 5.45 10.43 -15.61
N ILE A 106 5.57 10.08 -14.33
CA ILE A 106 5.37 11.01 -13.21
C ILE A 106 6.68 11.71 -12.87
N SER A 107 6.71 13.04 -13.00
CA SER A 107 7.82 13.90 -12.57
C SER A 107 7.41 14.75 -11.37
N LYS A 108 8.39 15.16 -10.56
CA LYS A 108 8.15 15.98 -9.36
C LYS A 108 7.67 17.39 -9.75
N GLU A 109 8.23 17.95 -10.82
CA GLU A 109 7.80 19.23 -11.39
C GLU A 109 6.35 19.15 -11.88
N GLY A 110 6.01 18.11 -12.64
CA GLY A 110 4.64 17.87 -13.11
C GLY A 110 3.63 17.76 -11.96
N VAL A 111 3.99 17.06 -10.88
CA VAL A 111 3.13 16.98 -9.69
C VAL A 111 2.97 18.33 -9.01
N LYS A 112 4.02 19.13 -8.90
CA LYS A 112 3.97 20.49 -8.34
C LYS A 112 3.03 21.39 -9.15
N ASP A 113 3.17 21.38 -10.46
CA ASP A 113 2.34 22.20 -11.36
C ASP A 113 0.89 21.74 -11.31
N TYR A 114 0.66 20.43 -11.33
CA TYR A 114 -0.65 19.83 -11.17
C TYR A 114 -1.32 20.24 -9.87
N MET A 115 -0.68 20.04 -8.72
CA MET A 115 -1.22 20.41 -7.41
C MET A 115 -1.53 21.89 -7.29
N THR A 116 -0.72 22.74 -7.95
CA THR A 116 -0.94 24.19 -7.98
C THR A 116 -2.14 24.56 -8.85
N ALA A 117 -2.37 23.85 -9.94
CA ALA A 117 -3.48 24.10 -10.84
C ALA A 117 -4.84 23.66 -10.29
N ILE A 118 -4.90 22.57 -9.54
CA ILE A 118 -6.16 21.98 -9.06
C ILE A 118 -6.65 22.54 -7.71
N SER A 119 -5.86 23.37 -7.03
CA SER A 119 -6.21 23.93 -5.72
C SER A 119 -5.83 25.39 -5.59
N LYS A 120 -6.67 26.14 -4.88
CA LYS A 120 -6.35 27.54 -4.51
C LYS A 120 -5.21 27.65 -3.48
N TYR A 121 -4.78 26.55 -2.88
CA TYR A 121 -3.72 26.52 -1.88
C TYR A 121 -2.40 26.11 -2.51
N LYS A 122 -1.34 26.87 -2.21
CA LYS A 122 0.01 26.52 -2.66
C LYS A 122 0.53 25.30 -1.92
N PRO A 123 0.89 24.20 -2.61
CA PRO A 123 1.41 23.01 -1.95
C PRO A 123 2.80 23.28 -1.35
N ARG A 124 3.07 22.63 -0.21
CA ARG A 124 4.39 22.63 0.43
C ARG A 124 5.27 21.55 -0.18
N SER A 125 6.60 21.68 -0.08
CA SER A 125 7.54 20.73 -0.70
C SER A 125 7.28 19.28 -0.30
N TYR A 126 7.11 19.01 0.99
CA TYR A 126 6.84 17.64 1.48
C TYR A 126 5.49 17.07 1.03
N GLN A 127 4.50 17.92 0.72
CA GLN A 127 3.22 17.48 0.16
C GLN A 127 3.41 17.06 -1.30
N ILE A 128 4.21 17.82 -2.05
CA ILE A 128 4.59 17.47 -3.43
C ILE A 128 5.35 16.14 -3.42
N ASP A 129 6.31 15.97 -2.50
CA ASP A 129 7.08 14.73 -2.37
C ASP A 129 6.18 13.52 -2.08
N GLY A 130 5.24 13.67 -1.14
CA GLY A 130 4.29 12.61 -0.79
C GLY A 130 3.36 12.22 -1.94
N VAL A 131 2.83 13.21 -2.68
CA VAL A 131 1.98 12.95 -3.85
C VAL A 131 2.78 12.34 -4.98
N TYR A 132 3.99 12.86 -5.25
CA TYR A 132 4.91 12.30 -6.24
C TYR A 132 5.21 10.83 -5.95
N ASP A 133 5.62 10.52 -4.71
CA ASP A 133 5.91 9.15 -4.30
C ASP A 133 4.71 8.22 -4.46
N ALA A 134 3.50 8.67 -4.08
CA ALA A 134 2.29 7.89 -4.19
C ALA A 134 1.91 7.60 -5.65
N LEU A 135 1.97 8.60 -6.52
CA LEU A 135 1.60 8.45 -7.94
C LEU A 135 2.66 7.68 -8.75
N ARG A 136 3.95 7.84 -8.38
CA ARG A 136 5.03 7.15 -9.08
C ARG A 136 5.08 5.67 -8.75
N HIS A 137 4.87 5.30 -7.48
CA HIS A 137 5.06 3.92 -7.02
C HIS A 137 3.76 3.14 -6.83
N ASN A 138 2.60 3.75 -7.09
CA ASN A 138 1.24 3.17 -6.98
C ASN A 138 0.87 2.63 -5.58
N ARG A 139 1.86 2.33 -4.74
CA ARG A 139 1.66 1.70 -3.42
C ARG A 139 2.66 2.30 -2.44
N LYS A 140 2.16 3.13 -1.50
CA LYS A 140 3.02 3.86 -0.57
C LYS A 140 2.35 4.05 0.79
N LEU A 141 3.12 3.92 1.86
CA LEU A 141 2.74 4.37 3.19
C LEU A 141 3.30 5.79 3.41
N LEU A 142 2.40 6.77 3.58
CA LEU A 142 2.77 8.15 3.88
C LEU A 142 2.46 8.44 5.35
N ILE A 143 3.50 8.65 6.15
CA ILE A 143 3.37 9.04 7.57
C ILE A 143 3.53 10.55 7.65
N SER A 144 2.50 11.21 8.14
CA SER A 144 2.46 12.67 8.20
C SER A 144 1.78 13.13 9.50
N PRO A 145 2.33 14.13 10.22
CA PRO A 145 1.77 14.60 11.47
C PRO A 145 0.40 15.26 11.30
N THR A 146 -0.30 15.47 12.40
CA THR A 146 -1.56 16.23 12.40
C THR A 146 -1.31 17.66 11.89
N ALA A 147 -2.27 18.24 11.19
CA ALA A 147 -2.21 19.57 10.59
C ALA A 147 -1.14 19.75 9.48
N SER A 148 -0.56 18.68 8.96
CA SER A 148 0.36 18.75 7.81
C SER A 148 -0.32 18.95 6.45
N GLY A 149 -1.66 18.99 6.41
CA GLY A 149 -2.42 19.11 5.18
C GLY A 149 -2.52 17.80 4.38
N LYS A 150 -2.67 16.67 5.09
CA LYS A 150 -2.93 15.35 4.49
C LYS A 150 -4.11 15.37 3.51
N SER A 151 -5.18 16.10 3.85
CA SER A 151 -6.37 16.22 2.99
C SER A 151 -6.02 16.76 1.60
N LEU A 152 -5.09 17.73 1.49
CA LEU A 152 -4.64 18.24 0.20
C LEU A 152 -3.86 17.21 -0.61
N MET A 153 -3.04 16.40 0.04
CA MET A 153 -2.32 15.31 -0.65
C MET A 153 -3.31 14.25 -1.15
N ILE A 154 -4.26 13.82 -0.30
CA ILE A 154 -5.30 12.87 -0.68
C ILE A 154 -6.15 13.43 -1.82
N TYR A 155 -6.60 14.67 -1.71
CA TYR A 155 -7.33 15.38 -2.77
C TYR A 155 -6.58 15.34 -4.12
N SER A 156 -5.29 15.66 -4.11
CA SER A 156 -4.48 15.69 -5.33
C SER A 156 -4.36 14.30 -5.98
N ILE A 157 -4.17 13.24 -5.17
CA ILE A 157 -4.10 11.86 -5.66
C ILE A 157 -5.46 11.44 -6.23
N VAL A 158 -6.55 11.72 -5.53
CA VAL A 158 -7.92 11.38 -5.96
C VAL A 158 -8.25 12.07 -7.27
N ARG A 159 -7.99 13.38 -7.36
CA ARG A 159 -8.21 14.16 -8.58
C ARG A 159 -7.42 13.60 -9.76
N TYR A 160 -6.16 13.26 -9.56
CA TYR A 160 -5.33 12.64 -10.59
C TYR A 160 -5.97 11.34 -11.14
N TYR A 161 -6.43 10.46 -10.26
CA TYR A 161 -7.06 9.20 -10.69
C TYR A 161 -8.41 9.42 -11.37
N VAL A 162 -9.24 10.33 -10.88
CA VAL A 162 -10.53 10.67 -11.50
C VAL A 162 -10.33 11.24 -12.92
N GLU A 163 -9.37 12.15 -13.10
CA GLU A 163 -9.03 12.72 -14.42
C GLU A 163 -8.48 11.64 -15.38
N ASN A 164 -7.86 10.59 -14.84
CA ASN A 164 -7.45 9.41 -15.58
C ASN A 164 -8.55 8.33 -15.67
N LYS A 165 -9.83 8.69 -15.43
CA LYS A 165 -11.02 7.82 -15.54
C LYS A 165 -10.95 6.56 -14.65
N LYS A 166 -10.37 6.70 -13.46
CA LYS A 166 -10.32 5.65 -12.45
C LYS A 166 -11.28 5.96 -11.31
N ASN A 167 -11.91 4.92 -10.78
CA ASN A 167 -12.71 5.02 -9.57
C ASN A 167 -11.80 5.02 -8.34
N THR A 168 -12.20 5.77 -7.31
CA THR A 168 -11.41 5.92 -6.08
C THR A 168 -12.26 5.65 -4.86
N LEU A 169 -11.72 4.85 -3.94
CA LEU A 169 -12.31 4.61 -2.62
C LEU A 169 -11.39 5.18 -1.55
N ILE A 170 -11.95 6.04 -0.69
CA ILE A 170 -11.28 6.60 0.47
C ILE A 170 -11.90 6.00 1.73
N VAL A 171 -11.07 5.34 2.54
CA VAL A 171 -11.54 4.72 3.79
C VAL A 171 -11.00 5.52 4.96
N VAL A 172 -11.91 6.01 5.81
CA VAL A 172 -11.57 6.75 7.03
C VAL A 172 -12.29 6.16 8.25
N PRO A 173 -11.72 6.27 9.45
CA PRO A 173 -12.21 5.54 10.61
C PRO A 173 -13.51 6.10 11.22
N THR A 174 -13.92 7.32 10.88
CA THR A 174 -15.10 7.96 11.50
C THR A 174 -15.94 8.74 10.49
N THR A 175 -17.24 8.84 10.74
CA THR A 175 -18.19 9.63 9.93
C THR A 175 -17.82 11.12 9.91
N SER A 176 -17.29 11.65 11.01
CA SER A 176 -16.80 13.05 11.06
C SER A 176 -15.68 13.30 10.07
N LEU A 177 -14.79 12.33 9.86
CA LEU A 177 -13.71 12.45 8.85
C LEU A 177 -14.24 12.33 7.42
N VAL A 178 -15.31 11.55 7.19
CA VAL A 178 -15.98 11.52 5.88
C VAL A 178 -16.52 12.91 5.55
N GLU A 179 -17.25 13.52 6.48
CA GLU A 179 -17.83 14.87 6.28
C GLU A 179 -16.75 15.94 6.14
N GLN A 180 -15.70 15.87 6.95
CA GLN A 180 -14.56 16.79 6.87
C GLN A 180 -13.87 16.69 5.50
N MET A 181 -13.58 15.47 5.04
CA MET A 181 -12.88 15.26 3.78
C MET A 181 -13.71 15.75 2.58
N TYR A 182 -15.00 15.47 2.58
CA TYR A 182 -15.92 15.98 1.57
C TYR A 182 -15.93 17.51 1.55
N LYS A 183 -15.98 18.15 2.72
CA LYS A 183 -15.91 19.61 2.85
C LYS A 183 -14.56 20.17 2.39
N ASP A 184 -13.45 19.55 2.81
CA ASP A 184 -12.09 19.96 2.43
C ASP A 184 -11.95 19.94 0.90
N PHE A 185 -12.47 18.92 0.21
CA PHE A 185 -12.43 18.81 -1.25
C PHE A 185 -13.22 19.94 -1.93
N ALA A 186 -14.41 20.29 -1.40
CA ALA A 186 -15.16 21.45 -1.89
C ALA A 186 -14.40 22.75 -1.65
N ASP A 187 -13.78 22.91 -0.47
CA ASP A 187 -12.98 24.08 -0.13
C ASP A 187 -11.72 24.22 -1.00
N TYR A 188 -11.19 23.12 -1.55
CA TYR A 188 -10.09 23.14 -2.52
C TYR A 188 -10.54 23.55 -3.93
N GLY A 189 -11.85 23.64 -4.18
CA GLY A 189 -12.42 24.14 -5.43
C GLY A 189 -12.97 23.05 -6.34
N TRP A 190 -13.32 21.88 -5.81
CA TRP A 190 -13.90 20.78 -6.58
C TRP A 190 -15.42 20.74 -6.49
N ASP A 191 -16.08 20.40 -7.57
CA ASP A 191 -17.51 20.08 -7.58
C ASP A 191 -17.73 18.68 -7.00
N VAL A 192 -17.67 18.58 -5.67
CA VAL A 192 -17.81 17.31 -4.96
C VAL A 192 -19.19 16.66 -5.16
N GLY A 193 -20.22 17.46 -5.44
CA GLY A 193 -21.58 16.96 -5.67
C GLY A 193 -21.66 16.07 -6.91
N SER A 194 -20.88 16.38 -7.94
CA SER A 194 -20.87 15.61 -9.20
C SER A 194 -19.95 14.38 -9.15
N PHE A 195 -18.95 14.36 -8.27
CA PHE A 195 -17.91 13.32 -8.30
C PHE A 195 -17.86 12.44 -7.06
N CYS A 196 -18.28 12.93 -5.90
CA CYS A 196 -18.06 12.26 -4.63
C CYS A 196 -19.37 11.78 -3.99
N HIS A 197 -19.40 10.56 -3.51
CA HIS A 197 -20.47 10.00 -2.72
C HIS A 197 -19.97 9.58 -1.33
N LYS A 198 -20.76 9.85 -0.30
CA LYS A 198 -20.43 9.51 1.08
C LYS A 198 -21.16 8.25 1.53
N ILE A 199 -20.41 7.25 2.03
CA ILE A 199 -20.99 6.01 2.56
C ILE A 199 -20.69 5.86 4.04
N TYR A 200 -21.75 5.92 4.86
CA TYR A 200 -21.74 5.57 6.28
C TYR A 200 -23.14 5.20 6.75
N ALA A 201 -23.32 4.84 8.03
CA ALA A 201 -24.62 4.43 8.56
C ALA A 201 -25.71 5.49 8.30
N GLY A 202 -26.79 5.10 7.64
CA GLY A 202 -27.91 5.99 7.27
C GLY A 202 -27.74 6.71 5.93
N LYS A 203 -26.69 6.43 5.17
CA LYS A 203 -26.51 6.91 3.78
C LYS A 203 -26.73 5.79 2.79
N GLU A 204 -27.14 6.16 1.58
CA GLU A 204 -27.27 5.25 0.46
C GLU A 204 -25.94 4.60 0.12
N ARG A 205 -25.95 3.30 -0.19
CA ARG A 205 -24.73 2.52 -0.44
C ARG A 205 -24.47 2.34 -1.93
N GLU A 206 -25.51 2.45 -2.75
CA GLU A 206 -25.38 2.32 -4.20
C GLU A 206 -25.09 3.68 -4.82
N THR A 207 -24.09 3.75 -5.67
CA THR A 207 -23.68 4.98 -6.34
C THR A 207 -22.89 4.69 -7.61
N GLU A 208 -23.04 5.55 -8.59
CA GLU A 208 -22.21 5.57 -9.81
C GLU A 208 -21.09 6.63 -9.71
N SER A 209 -20.96 7.30 -8.58
CA SER A 209 -19.92 8.31 -8.37
C SER A 209 -18.52 7.72 -8.46
N GLN A 210 -17.61 8.43 -9.12
CA GLN A 210 -16.23 7.98 -9.30
C GLN A 210 -15.42 7.93 -7.99
N VAL A 211 -15.85 8.71 -6.99
CA VAL A 211 -15.19 8.78 -5.68
C VAL A 211 -16.18 8.40 -4.59
N ILE A 212 -15.78 7.43 -3.78
CA ILE A 212 -16.51 7.02 -2.59
C ILE A 212 -15.66 7.38 -1.37
N ILE A 213 -16.28 8.05 -0.39
CA ILE A 213 -15.64 8.42 0.88
C ILE A 213 -16.36 7.75 2.04
#